data_e2bb904fba61b2491290ec09dcdbfef6
#
_entry.id   e2bb904fba61b2491290ec09dcdbfef6
#
_cell.length_a   1.000
_cell.length_b   1.000
_cell.length_c   1.000
_cell.angle_alpha   90.00
_cell.angle_beta   90.00
_cell.angle_gamma   90.00
#
_symmetry.space_group_name_H-M   'P 1'
#
loop_
_entity.id
_entity.type
_entity.pdbx_description
1 polymer ?
#
loop_
_entity_poly.entity_id
_entity_poly.type
_entity_poly.pdbx_seq_one_letter_code
_entity_poly.pdbx_strand_id
1 'polypeptide(L)'
;KTTSFDIGYETYFDALDLGFNITYFDILIEDPIMGSNITSFQDNVPGAENKSKGIELATNWTDNKKLGIDFNYTLTRSYSGNDCDKPDRDKWGQTSCNASDNKFLKNAMVRVPIHAIGSRIKYQFNKNLKSSLRLTYKGQTRDYGGTDYSFKDQILDDYLLVDLASTYALSENYKIDFSLKNLFNQNYENSLDYSGTPRTLNIGLKIGY
;
A
#
# COMPACT_ATOMS: atom_id res chain seq x y z
N LYS A 1 11.53 21.57 -4.71
CA LYS A 1 11.83 21.69 -3.28
C LYS A 1 10.84 20.85 -2.48
N THR A 2 11.30 20.17 -1.41
CA THR A 2 10.42 19.38 -0.53
C THR A 2 10.51 19.94 0.89
N THR A 3 9.34 20.11 1.51
CA THR A 3 9.20 20.44 2.92
C THR A 3 8.36 19.35 3.57
N SER A 4 8.82 18.76 4.67
CA SER A 4 8.09 17.75 5.43
C SER A 4 8.05 18.09 6.90
N PHE A 5 6.96 17.71 7.54
CA PHE A 5 6.74 17.79 8.97
C PHE A 5 6.13 16.49 9.46
N ASP A 6 6.71 15.91 10.51
CA ASP A 6 6.21 14.70 11.13
C ASP A 6 6.15 14.93 12.65
N ILE A 7 5.08 14.46 13.27
CA ILE A 7 4.95 14.40 14.73
C ILE A 7 4.34 13.05 15.11
N GLY A 8 5.00 12.36 16.02
CA GLY A 8 4.59 11.03 16.44
C GLY A 8 4.64 10.84 17.95
N TYR A 9 3.92 9.82 18.38
CA TYR A 9 3.96 9.29 19.73
C TYR A 9 4.19 7.79 19.68
N GLU A 10 5.17 7.32 20.41
CA GLU A 10 5.50 5.90 20.55
C GLU A 10 5.54 5.53 22.02
N THR A 11 4.99 4.38 22.34
CA THR A 11 4.98 3.84 23.70
C THR A 11 4.92 2.32 23.71
N TYR A 12 5.32 1.73 24.81
CA TYR A 12 5.16 0.31 25.08
C TYR A 12 4.43 0.13 26.41
N PHE A 13 3.39 -0.67 26.39
CA PHE A 13 2.58 -1.02 27.56
C PHE A 13 3.03 -2.39 28.09
N ASP A 14 3.96 -2.41 29.05
CA ASP A 14 4.56 -3.63 29.59
C ASP A 14 3.53 -4.63 30.09
N ALA A 15 2.48 -4.16 30.77
CA ALA A 15 1.43 -5.01 31.31
C ALA A 15 0.60 -5.76 30.24
N LEU A 16 0.63 -5.29 29.00
CA LEU A 16 -0.12 -5.85 27.87
C LEU A 16 0.78 -6.45 26.80
N ASP A 17 2.09 -6.31 26.92
CA ASP A 17 3.05 -6.62 25.86
C ASP A 17 2.66 -6.00 24.50
N LEU A 18 2.24 -4.74 24.55
CA LEU A 18 1.68 -3.98 23.43
C LEU A 18 2.57 -2.77 23.12
N GLY A 19 3.19 -2.80 21.95
CA GLY A 19 3.81 -1.63 21.34
C GLY A 19 2.77 -0.83 20.53
N PHE A 20 2.84 0.48 20.64
CA PHE A 20 1.94 1.40 19.95
C PHE A 20 2.73 2.58 19.41
N ASN A 21 2.48 2.91 18.14
CA ASN A 21 3.03 4.09 17.49
C ASN A 21 1.93 4.78 16.68
N ILE A 22 1.85 6.10 16.77
CA ILE A 22 1.00 6.92 15.92
C ILE A 22 1.80 8.13 15.45
N THR A 23 1.76 8.41 14.14
CA THR A 23 2.47 9.53 13.53
C THR A 23 1.53 10.28 12.60
N TYR A 24 1.51 11.60 12.74
CA TYR A 24 0.96 12.49 11.72
C TYR A 24 2.09 12.98 10.84
N PHE A 25 1.86 13.02 9.52
CA PHE A 25 2.80 13.55 8.53
C PHE A 25 2.14 14.58 7.62
N ASP A 26 2.93 15.57 7.17
CA ASP A 26 2.53 16.56 6.18
C ASP A 26 3.73 16.86 5.26
N ILE A 27 3.56 16.61 3.96
CA ILE A 27 4.62 16.71 2.95
C ILE A 27 4.13 17.63 1.83
N LEU A 28 4.94 18.63 1.52
CA LEU A 28 4.77 19.53 0.38
C LEU A 28 5.96 19.38 -0.57
N ILE A 29 5.68 19.13 -1.83
CA ILE A 29 6.68 19.10 -2.91
C ILE A 29 6.32 20.24 -3.85
N GLU A 30 7.16 21.28 -3.87
CA GLU A 30 7.08 22.42 -4.80
C GLU A 30 7.88 22.10 -6.06
N ASP A 31 7.37 22.51 -7.23
CA ASP A 31 7.98 22.30 -8.54
C ASP A 31 8.39 20.81 -8.76
N PRO A 32 7.45 19.86 -8.64
CA PRO A 32 7.78 18.45 -8.81
C PRO A 32 8.25 18.15 -10.23
N ILE A 33 9.17 17.19 -10.35
CA ILE A 33 9.53 16.62 -11.65
C ILE A 33 8.42 15.64 -12.02
N MET A 34 7.74 15.89 -13.12
CA MET A 34 6.63 15.05 -13.59
C MET A 34 6.92 14.54 -15.00
N GLY A 35 6.41 13.36 -15.34
CA GLY A 35 6.46 12.86 -16.71
C GLY A 35 5.60 13.75 -17.60
N SER A 36 6.17 14.21 -18.72
CA SER A 36 5.43 14.91 -19.75
C SER A 36 4.91 13.90 -20.76
N ASN A 37 3.59 13.86 -20.95
CA ASN A 37 2.96 13.02 -21.99
C ASN A 37 3.30 13.49 -23.41
N ILE A 38 3.89 14.70 -23.55
CA ILE A 38 4.15 15.34 -24.84
C ILE A 38 5.56 15.06 -25.37
N THR A 39 6.53 14.87 -24.49
CA THR A 39 7.96 14.86 -24.91
C THR A 39 8.72 13.61 -24.47
N SER A 40 8.14 12.65 -23.84
CA SER A 40 8.82 11.48 -23.24
C SER A 40 9.94 11.85 -22.25
N PHE A 41 10.04 13.12 -21.85
CA PHE A 41 11.03 13.61 -20.90
C PHE A 41 10.35 13.98 -19.59
N GLN A 42 11.10 13.84 -18.50
CA GLN A 42 10.71 14.34 -17.18
C GLN A 42 11.06 15.82 -17.12
N ASP A 43 10.04 16.66 -16.92
CA ASP A 43 10.22 18.11 -16.79
C ASP A 43 9.84 18.59 -15.41
N ASN A 44 10.56 19.60 -14.93
CA ASN A 44 10.10 20.41 -13.81
C ASN A 44 8.84 21.18 -14.24
N VAL A 45 7.82 21.15 -13.40
CA VAL A 45 6.58 21.90 -13.64
C VAL A 45 6.51 23.07 -12.67
N PRO A 46 7.00 24.25 -13.09
CA PRO A 46 7.05 25.41 -12.21
C PRO A 46 5.64 25.82 -11.73
N GLY A 47 5.55 26.08 -10.42
CA GLY A 47 4.31 26.48 -9.76
C GLY A 47 3.33 25.33 -9.51
N ALA A 48 3.73 24.10 -9.75
CA ALA A 48 2.99 22.93 -9.33
C ALA A 48 3.30 22.55 -7.89
N GLU A 49 2.33 21.93 -7.24
CA GLU A 49 2.50 21.43 -5.88
C GLU A 49 1.90 20.04 -5.76
N ASN A 50 2.68 19.12 -5.20
CA ASN A 50 2.17 17.83 -4.71
C ASN A 50 2.13 17.89 -3.18
N LYS A 51 0.98 17.49 -2.62
CA LYS A 51 0.77 17.47 -1.17
C LYS A 51 0.38 16.07 -0.73
N SER A 52 0.91 15.64 0.40
CA SER A 52 0.51 14.39 1.03
C SER A 52 0.50 14.57 2.54
N LYS A 53 -0.62 14.28 3.18
CA LYS A 53 -0.74 14.31 4.64
C LYS A 53 -1.57 13.17 5.14
N GLY A 54 -1.31 12.76 6.36
CA GLY A 54 -2.02 11.62 6.89
C GLY A 54 -1.64 11.23 8.30
N ILE A 55 -2.14 10.06 8.67
CA ILE A 55 -1.88 9.43 9.95
C ILE A 55 -1.42 8.01 9.69
N GLU A 56 -0.36 7.62 10.35
CA GLU A 56 0.13 6.25 10.42
C GLU A 56 -0.06 5.72 11.83
N LEU A 57 -0.60 4.51 11.93
CA LEU A 57 -0.75 3.77 13.17
C LEU A 57 -0.04 2.45 13.02
N ALA A 58 0.80 2.08 13.96
CA ALA A 58 1.42 0.77 14.04
C ALA A 58 1.29 0.21 15.46
N THR A 59 0.94 -1.05 15.55
CA THR A 59 0.90 -1.77 16.81
C THR A 59 1.51 -3.16 16.65
N ASN A 60 2.15 -3.63 17.70
CA ASN A 60 2.61 -4.99 17.84
C ASN A 60 2.24 -5.51 19.21
N TRP A 61 1.65 -6.69 19.23
CA TRP A 61 1.20 -7.34 20.45
C TRP A 61 1.62 -8.81 20.47
N THR A 62 1.90 -9.32 21.65
CA THR A 62 2.16 -10.74 21.84
C THR A 62 1.62 -11.23 23.17
N ASP A 63 1.17 -12.48 23.21
CA ASP A 63 0.81 -13.16 24.46
C ASP A 63 2.03 -13.77 25.16
N ASN A 64 3.26 -13.52 24.61
CA ASN A 64 4.53 -14.08 25.06
C ASN A 64 4.62 -15.62 25.05
N LYS A 65 3.64 -16.30 24.47
CA LYS A 65 3.56 -17.75 24.41
C LYS A 65 3.46 -18.27 23.00
N LYS A 66 2.35 -17.97 22.33
CA LYS A 66 2.03 -18.58 21.03
C LYS A 66 1.51 -17.62 20.00
N LEU A 67 0.87 -16.53 20.42
CA LEU A 67 0.18 -15.60 19.54
C LEU A 67 0.90 -14.25 19.48
N GLY A 68 1.15 -13.79 18.28
CA GLY A 68 1.64 -12.43 18.02
C GLY A 68 0.82 -11.77 16.93
N ILE A 69 0.53 -10.50 17.08
CA ILE A 69 -0.24 -9.70 16.11
C ILE A 69 0.54 -8.42 15.83
N ASP A 70 0.88 -8.23 14.56
CA ASP A 70 1.36 -6.95 14.04
C ASP A 70 0.20 -6.31 13.27
N PHE A 71 -0.05 -5.02 13.45
CA PHE A 71 -1.05 -4.27 12.73
C PHE A 71 -0.50 -2.91 12.35
N ASN A 72 -0.79 -2.48 11.12
CA ASN A 72 -0.51 -1.13 10.66
C ASN A 72 -1.68 -0.59 9.84
N TYR A 73 -1.92 0.70 9.97
CA TYR A 73 -2.91 1.44 9.22
C TYR A 73 -2.35 2.78 8.80
N THR A 74 -2.58 3.15 7.55
CA THR A 74 -2.23 4.47 7.02
C THR A 74 -3.48 5.10 6.41
N LEU A 75 -3.81 6.30 6.87
CA LEU A 75 -4.75 7.21 6.23
C LEU A 75 -3.95 8.27 5.49
N THR A 76 -4.10 8.35 4.17
CA THR A 76 -3.39 9.33 3.35
C THR A 76 -4.37 10.23 2.59
N ARG A 77 -4.17 11.52 2.66
CA ARG A 77 -4.78 12.52 1.80
C ARG A 77 -3.71 13.11 0.92
N SER A 78 -3.76 12.80 -0.36
CA SER A 78 -2.81 13.32 -1.34
C SER A 78 -3.49 14.26 -2.33
N TYR A 79 -2.71 15.15 -2.91
CA TYR A 79 -3.16 16.12 -3.91
C TYR A 79 -2.03 16.36 -4.91
N SER A 80 -2.38 16.40 -6.18
CA SER A 80 -1.48 16.79 -7.27
C SER A 80 -2.07 18.00 -8.00
N GLY A 81 -1.44 19.15 -7.82
CA GLY A 81 -1.97 20.45 -8.26
C GLY A 81 -1.86 20.75 -9.75
N ASN A 82 -1.42 19.77 -10.55
CA ASN A 82 -1.16 20.02 -11.96
C ASN A 82 -2.22 19.53 -12.92
N ASP A 83 -3.07 18.61 -12.50
CA ASP A 83 -3.84 17.86 -13.49
C ASP A 83 -5.21 18.48 -13.76
N CYS A 84 -5.78 19.22 -12.78
CA CYS A 84 -7.19 19.58 -12.85
C CYS A 84 -7.51 21.06 -12.73
N ASP A 85 -6.58 21.88 -12.26
CA ASP A 85 -6.85 23.29 -11.96
C ASP A 85 -6.43 24.25 -13.09
N LYS A 86 -5.82 23.75 -14.17
CA LYS A 86 -5.38 24.57 -15.30
C LYS A 86 -6.02 24.10 -16.61
N PRO A 87 -7.07 24.78 -17.08
CA PRO A 87 -7.73 24.46 -18.35
C PRO A 87 -6.84 24.59 -19.58
N ASP A 88 -5.71 25.28 -19.48
CA ASP A 88 -4.83 25.56 -20.61
C ASP A 88 -3.92 24.42 -21.04
N ARG A 89 -3.93 23.26 -20.39
CA ARG A 89 -3.17 22.10 -20.87
C ARG A 89 -3.86 21.30 -21.97
N ASP A 90 -5.03 21.73 -22.34
CA ASP A 90 -5.90 21.02 -23.28
C ASP A 90 -5.60 21.30 -24.75
N LYS A 91 -4.33 21.53 -25.13
CA LYS A 91 -3.98 21.57 -26.57
C LYS A 91 -4.30 20.25 -27.30
N TRP A 92 -4.69 19.21 -26.57
CA TRP A 92 -5.02 17.88 -27.10
C TRP A 92 -6.39 17.36 -26.68
N GLY A 93 -7.24 18.19 -26.08
CA GLY A 93 -8.62 17.82 -25.76
C GLY A 93 -8.77 16.75 -24.65
N GLN A 94 -7.82 16.67 -23.74
CA GLN A 94 -7.85 15.64 -22.68
C GLN A 94 -7.97 16.28 -21.30
N THR A 95 -9.19 16.58 -20.90
CA THR A 95 -9.52 16.87 -19.50
C THR A 95 -9.73 15.55 -18.76
N SER A 96 -8.70 15.10 -18.08
CA SER A 96 -8.70 13.81 -17.38
C SER A 96 -9.24 13.85 -15.95
N CYS A 97 -9.86 14.94 -15.52
CA CYS A 97 -10.10 15.21 -14.10
C CYS A 97 -11.46 14.81 -13.55
N ASN A 98 -12.24 14.04 -14.26
CA ASN A 98 -13.64 13.76 -13.89
C ASN A 98 -13.93 12.32 -13.44
N ALA A 99 -12.91 11.55 -13.09
CA ALA A 99 -13.10 10.12 -12.90
C ALA A 99 -13.78 9.72 -11.60
N SER A 100 -13.96 10.62 -10.63
CA SER A 100 -14.50 10.18 -9.34
C SER A 100 -15.46 11.18 -8.70
N ASP A 101 -16.64 10.69 -8.33
CA ASP A 101 -17.54 11.38 -7.39
C ASP A 101 -16.97 11.44 -5.97
N ASN A 102 -15.93 10.66 -5.69
CA ASN A 102 -15.24 10.67 -4.42
C ASN A 102 -14.32 11.89 -4.35
N LYS A 103 -14.75 12.91 -3.60
CA LYS A 103 -14.00 14.17 -3.40
C LYS A 103 -12.56 13.98 -2.88
N PHE A 104 -12.23 12.80 -2.32
CA PHE A 104 -10.91 12.51 -1.77
C PHE A 104 -9.98 11.88 -2.80
N LEU A 105 -10.52 11.35 -3.89
CA LEU A 105 -9.76 10.81 -5.01
C LEU A 105 -9.63 11.82 -6.16
N LYS A 106 -10.51 12.84 -6.19
CA LYS A 106 -10.38 13.93 -7.14
C LYS A 106 -9.06 14.67 -6.86
N ASN A 107 -8.22 14.81 -7.87
CA ASN A 107 -6.89 15.40 -7.78
C ASN A 107 -5.92 14.66 -6.82
N ALA A 108 -6.23 13.45 -6.39
CA ALA A 108 -5.28 12.66 -5.62
C ALA A 108 -4.06 12.27 -6.47
N MET A 109 -2.92 12.11 -5.83
CA MET A 109 -1.76 11.51 -6.50
C MET A 109 -2.10 10.08 -6.95
N VAL A 110 -1.64 9.74 -8.15
CA VAL A 110 -1.90 8.41 -8.72
C VAL A 110 -1.31 7.30 -7.86
N ARG A 111 -2.04 6.20 -7.74
CA ARG A 111 -1.64 4.98 -7.01
C ARG A 111 -1.41 5.16 -5.51
N VAL A 112 -1.87 6.28 -4.95
CA VAL A 112 -1.83 6.53 -3.51
C VAL A 112 -3.22 6.23 -2.92
N PRO A 113 -3.39 5.14 -2.15
CA PRO A 113 -4.66 4.81 -1.54
C PRO A 113 -5.00 5.76 -0.39
N ILE A 114 -6.29 6.05 -0.21
CA ILE A 114 -6.75 6.79 0.96
C ILE A 114 -6.51 5.98 2.24
N HIS A 115 -6.79 4.68 2.17
CA HIS A 115 -6.65 3.74 3.28
C HIS A 115 -5.75 2.58 2.88
N ALA A 116 -4.76 2.28 3.71
CA ALA A 116 -3.97 1.07 3.61
C ALA A 116 -3.92 0.38 4.97
N ILE A 117 -4.18 -0.92 4.99
CA ILE A 117 -4.14 -1.73 6.21
C ILE A 117 -3.26 -2.93 5.96
N GLY A 118 -2.35 -3.20 6.88
CA GLY A 118 -1.60 -4.43 6.96
C GLY A 118 -1.79 -5.08 8.33
N SER A 119 -1.94 -6.38 8.35
CA SER A 119 -1.92 -7.14 9.61
C SER A 119 -1.21 -8.46 9.40
N ARG A 120 -0.52 -8.92 10.42
CA ARG A 120 0.07 -10.25 10.47
C ARG A 120 -0.23 -10.88 11.81
N ILE A 121 -0.95 -12.00 11.77
CA ILE A 121 -1.22 -12.85 12.92
C ILE A 121 -0.26 -14.02 12.85
N LYS A 122 0.57 -14.22 13.88
CA LYS A 122 1.53 -15.31 14.01
C LYS A 122 1.04 -16.25 15.10
N TYR A 123 1.04 -17.54 14.83
CA TYR A 123 0.64 -18.53 15.82
C TYR A 123 1.59 -19.73 15.85
N GLN A 124 2.07 -20.04 17.05
CA GLN A 124 2.91 -21.19 17.33
C GLN A 124 2.05 -22.34 17.88
N PHE A 125 1.63 -23.27 17.00
CA PHE A 125 0.77 -24.41 17.40
C PHE A 125 1.48 -25.32 18.41
N ASN A 126 2.73 -25.64 18.10
CA ASN A 126 3.60 -26.44 18.95
C ASN A 126 5.08 -26.13 18.61
N LYS A 127 6.03 -26.81 19.25
CA LYS A 127 7.46 -26.58 19.00
C LYS A 127 7.90 -26.76 17.54
N ASN A 128 7.16 -27.56 16.78
CA ASN A 128 7.51 -27.88 15.40
C ASN A 128 6.71 -27.09 14.36
N LEU A 129 5.50 -26.62 14.66
CA LEU A 129 4.60 -25.96 13.71
C LEU A 129 4.32 -24.52 14.11
N LYS A 130 4.66 -23.61 13.23
CA LYS A 130 4.29 -22.21 13.30
C LYS A 130 3.62 -21.78 12.00
N SER A 131 2.63 -20.90 12.12
CA SER A 131 1.92 -20.34 10.97
C SER A 131 1.73 -18.85 11.13
N SER A 132 1.53 -18.18 10.01
CA SER A 132 1.15 -16.76 10.00
C SER A 132 0.09 -16.51 8.94
N LEU A 133 -0.87 -15.69 9.29
CA LEU A 133 -1.87 -15.13 8.40
C LEU A 133 -1.53 -13.67 8.16
N ARG A 134 -1.42 -13.25 6.90
CA ARG A 134 -1.24 -11.85 6.53
C ARG A 134 -2.51 -11.35 5.86
N LEU A 135 -2.95 -10.18 6.28
CA LEU A 135 -4.04 -9.43 5.68
C LEU A 135 -3.45 -8.15 5.08
N THR A 136 -3.79 -7.85 3.84
CA THR A 136 -3.39 -6.60 3.17
C THR A 136 -4.61 -6.01 2.49
N TYR A 137 -5.08 -4.88 3.00
CA TYR A 137 -6.14 -4.09 2.37
C TYR A 137 -5.53 -2.84 1.75
N LYS A 138 -5.90 -2.57 0.52
CA LYS A 138 -5.62 -1.33 -0.19
C LYS A 138 -6.94 -0.71 -0.62
N GLY A 139 -7.20 0.50 -0.16
CA GLY A 139 -8.37 1.28 -0.57
C GLY A 139 -8.27 1.72 -2.02
N GLN A 140 -9.36 2.27 -2.53
CA GLN A 140 -9.43 2.79 -3.88
C GLN A 140 -8.29 3.78 -4.16
N THR A 141 -7.79 3.75 -5.40
CA THR A 141 -6.74 4.66 -5.88
C THR A 141 -7.13 5.24 -7.22
N ARG A 142 -6.70 6.47 -7.47
CA ARG A 142 -6.71 7.06 -8.80
C ARG A 142 -5.56 6.48 -9.62
N ASP A 143 -5.78 6.17 -10.89
CA ASP A 143 -4.74 5.83 -11.86
C ASP A 143 -5.09 6.39 -13.25
N TYR A 144 -4.15 6.40 -14.18
CA TYR A 144 -4.35 6.82 -15.56
C TYR A 144 -3.37 6.12 -16.50
N GLY A 145 -3.66 6.14 -17.79
CA GLY A 145 -2.83 5.56 -18.84
C GLY A 145 -3.31 4.17 -19.23
N GLY A 146 -2.82 3.15 -18.58
CA GLY A 146 -3.15 1.77 -18.94
C GLY A 146 -2.63 1.38 -20.33
N THR A 147 -3.12 0.25 -20.83
CA THR A 147 -2.72 -0.31 -22.12
C THR A 147 -3.40 0.35 -23.32
N ASP A 148 -4.50 1.05 -23.11
CA ASP A 148 -5.26 1.72 -24.16
C ASP A 148 -4.74 3.12 -24.49
N TYR A 149 -3.75 3.61 -23.73
CA TYR A 149 -3.17 4.96 -23.85
C TYR A 149 -4.21 6.09 -23.77
N SER A 150 -5.37 5.84 -23.17
CA SER A 150 -6.46 6.80 -23.13
C SER A 150 -6.17 8.01 -22.26
N PHE A 151 -5.20 7.91 -21.35
CA PHE A 151 -4.81 8.92 -20.35
C PHE A 151 -6.00 9.50 -19.55
N LYS A 152 -7.12 8.78 -19.54
CA LYS A 152 -8.26 9.16 -18.73
C LYS A 152 -8.03 8.69 -17.29
N ASP A 153 -8.42 9.54 -16.36
CA ASP A 153 -8.44 9.15 -14.97
C ASP A 153 -9.42 8.00 -14.75
N GLN A 154 -8.96 7.02 -14.03
CA GLN A 154 -9.77 5.88 -13.60
C GLN A 154 -9.57 5.64 -12.12
N ILE A 155 -10.56 5.05 -11.50
CA ILE A 155 -10.49 4.61 -10.11
C ILE A 155 -10.32 3.10 -10.12
N LEU A 156 -9.21 2.65 -9.55
CA LEU A 156 -9.01 1.25 -9.25
C LEU A 156 -9.75 0.92 -7.96
N ASP A 157 -10.47 -0.18 -7.99
CA ASP A 157 -11.21 -0.68 -6.84
C ASP A 157 -10.28 -1.07 -5.68
N ASP A 158 -10.84 -1.03 -4.50
CA ASP A 158 -10.18 -1.55 -3.31
C ASP A 158 -10.13 -3.07 -3.32
N TYR A 159 -9.19 -3.62 -2.59
CA TYR A 159 -9.06 -5.05 -2.45
C TYR A 159 -8.51 -5.48 -1.10
N LEU A 160 -8.83 -6.71 -0.71
CA LEU A 160 -8.29 -7.40 0.47
C LEU A 160 -7.61 -8.70 0.04
N LEU A 161 -6.32 -8.81 0.32
CA LEU A 161 -5.57 -10.04 0.14
C LEU A 161 -5.35 -10.72 1.47
N VAL A 162 -5.46 -12.05 1.45
CA VAL A 162 -5.18 -12.91 2.59
C VAL A 162 -4.15 -13.93 2.17
N ASP A 163 -3.02 -13.97 2.87
CA ASP A 163 -1.94 -14.92 2.64
C ASP A 163 -1.74 -15.80 3.88
N LEU A 164 -1.53 -17.07 3.67
CA LEU A 164 -1.19 -18.05 4.72
C LEU A 164 0.23 -18.54 4.50
N ALA A 165 1.03 -18.57 5.55
CA ALA A 165 2.34 -19.22 5.54
C ALA A 165 2.51 -20.08 6.77
N SER A 166 3.15 -21.25 6.60
CA SER A 166 3.44 -22.20 7.67
C SER A 166 4.82 -22.79 7.50
N THR A 167 5.48 -23.03 8.61
CA THR A 167 6.76 -23.78 8.67
C THR A 167 6.59 -24.96 9.61
N TYR A 168 6.90 -26.15 9.13
CA TYR A 168 6.94 -27.36 9.92
C TYR A 168 8.38 -27.88 10.04
N ALA A 169 8.91 -28.00 11.26
CA ALA A 169 10.21 -28.55 11.53
C ALA A 169 10.07 -30.08 11.66
N LEU A 170 10.59 -30.80 10.69
CA LEU A 170 10.69 -32.29 10.74
C LEU A 170 11.76 -32.74 11.75
N SER A 171 12.88 -32.01 11.78
CA SER A 171 13.98 -32.16 12.72
C SER A 171 14.69 -30.81 12.88
N GLU A 172 15.81 -30.81 13.61
CA GLU A 172 16.64 -29.58 13.74
C GLU A 172 17.16 -29.10 12.38
N ASN A 173 17.50 -30.01 11.47
CA ASN A 173 18.10 -29.72 10.17
C ASN A 173 17.10 -29.71 9.01
N TYR A 174 15.87 -30.18 9.17
CA TYR A 174 14.90 -30.28 8.07
C TYR A 174 13.62 -29.53 8.41
N LYS A 175 13.24 -28.59 7.53
CA LYS A 175 12.00 -27.82 7.66
C LYS A 175 11.27 -27.77 6.33
N ILE A 176 9.95 -27.89 6.38
CA ILE A 176 9.06 -27.68 5.24
C ILE A 176 8.40 -26.32 5.41
N ASP A 177 8.50 -25.50 4.39
CA ASP A 177 7.77 -24.25 4.29
C ASP A 177 6.62 -24.41 3.31
N PHE A 178 5.47 -23.90 3.70
CA PHE A 178 4.26 -23.82 2.88
C PHE A 178 3.81 -22.36 2.83
N SER A 179 3.43 -21.86 1.66
CA SER A 179 2.75 -20.57 1.55
C SER A 179 1.67 -20.59 0.48
N LEU A 180 0.52 -20.04 0.83
CA LEU A 180 -0.62 -19.85 -0.04
C LEU A 180 -0.92 -18.35 -0.09
N LYS A 181 -0.59 -17.72 -1.19
CA LYS A 181 -0.83 -16.29 -1.43
C LYS A 181 -2.18 -16.10 -2.12
N ASN A 182 -2.82 -14.97 -1.83
CA ASN A 182 -4.15 -14.63 -2.36
C ASN A 182 -5.14 -15.79 -2.16
N LEU A 183 -5.34 -16.17 -0.90
CA LEU A 183 -6.13 -17.34 -0.48
C LEU A 183 -7.51 -17.41 -1.14
N PHE A 184 -8.18 -16.27 -1.28
CA PHE A 184 -9.53 -16.18 -1.84
C PHE A 184 -9.54 -15.99 -3.37
N ASN A 185 -8.37 -16.00 -4.02
CA ASN A 185 -8.21 -15.74 -5.45
C ASN A 185 -8.88 -14.43 -5.90
N GLN A 186 -8.74 -13.39 -5.10
CA GLN A 186 -9.26 -12.06 -5.40
C GLN A 186 -8.62 -11.52 -6.68
N ASN A 187 -9.43 -11.11 -7.62
CA ASN A 187 -8.97 -10.33 -8.77
C ASN A 187 -8.73 -8.89 -8.31
N TYR A 188 -7.58 -8.35 -8.64
CA TYR A 188 -7.22 -6.99 -8.26
C TYR A 188 -6.20 -6.40 -9.23
N GLU A 189 -6.11 -5.08 -9.23
CA GLU A 189 -5.12 -4.34 -9.98
C GLU A 189 -4.33 -3.41 -9.05
N ASN A 190 -3.01 -3.45 -9.17
CA ASN A 190 -2.14 -2.48 -8.49
C ASN A 190 -1.93 -1.22 -9.32
N SER A 191 -2.06 -1.35 -10.61
CA SER A 191 -1.97 -0.32 -11.64
C SER A 191 -2.97 -0.67 -12.74
N LEU A 192 -3.52 0.31 -13.40
CA LEU A 192 -4.51 0.15 -14.44
C LEU A 192 -4.05 -0.85 -15.51
N ASP A 193 -4.91 -1.80 -15.86
CA ASP A 193 -4.68 -2.91 -16.80
C ASP A 193 -3.57 -3.90 -16.40
N TYR A 194 -3.04 -3.82 -15.19
CA TYR A 194 -2.07 -4.79 -14.68
C TYR A 194 -2.70 -5.64 -13.58
N SER A 195 -3.15 -6.82 -13.98
CA SER A 195 -3.71 -7.81 -13.05
C SER A 195 -2.72 -8.23 -11.99
N GLY A 196 -3.19 -8.29 -10.76
CA GLY A 196 -2.42 -8.78 -9.62
C GLY A 196 -2.17 -10.29 -9.70
N THR A 197 -1.31 -10.79 -8.83
CA THR A 197 -0.97 -12.22 -8.77
C THR A 197 -2.19 -13.05 -8.32
N PRO A 198 -2.58 -14.08 -9.08
CA PRO A 198 -3.65 -14.98 -8.67
C PRO A 198 -3.24 -15.82 -7.46
N ARG A 199 -4.17 -16.65 -6.96
CA ARG A 199 -3.83 -17.58 -5.89
C ARG A 199 -2.63 -18.46 -6.27
N THR A 200 -1.61 -18.44 -5.41
CA THR A 200 -0.34 -19.10 -5.68
C THR A 200 0.10 -19.92 -4.48
N LEU A 201 0.34 -21.20 -4.72
CA LEU A 201 0.88 -22.14 -3.73
C LEU A 201 2.38 -22.32 -3.93
N ASN A 202 3.13 -22.21 -2.85
CA ASN A 202 4.55 -22.56 -2.82
C ASN A 202 4.83 -23.56 -1.68
N ILE A 203 5.69 -24.53 -1.98
CA ILE A 203 6.19 -25.49 -1.02
C ILE A 203 7.71 -25.51 -1.14
N GLY A 204 8.40 -25.42 -0.01
CA GLY A 204 9.86 -25.41 0.06
C GLY A 204 10.38 -26.37 1.10
N LEU A 205 11.57 -26.95 0.85
CA LEU A 205 12.34 -27.73 1.81
C LEU A 205 13.60 -26.94 2.17
N LYS A 206 13.83 -26.74 3.46
CA LYS A 206 15.07 -26.17 3.99
C LYS A 206 15.90 -27.28 4.65
N ILE A 207 17.16 -27.32 4.26
CA ILE A 207 18.16 -28.29 4.81
C ILE A 207 19.27 -27.45 5.44
N GLY A 208 19.47 -27.61 6.75
CA GLY A 208 20.60 -27.04 7.49
C GLY A 208 21.70 -28.08 7.65
N TYR A 209 22.95 -27.65 7.68
CA TYR A 209 24.12 -28.47 7.92
C TYR A 209 24.67 -28.20 9.32
#